data_8a44411bd384b782e35ca83643890b57
#
_entry.id   8a44411bd384b782e35ca83643890b57
#
_cell.length_a   1.000
_cell.length_b   1.000
_cell.length_c   1.000
_cell.angle_alpha   90.00
_cell.angle_beta   90.00
_cell.angle_gamma   90.00
#
_symmetry.space_group_name_H-M   'P 1'
#
loop_
_entity.id
_entity.type
_entity.pdbx_description
1 polymer ?
#
loop_
_entity_poly.entity_id
_entity_poly.type
_entity_poly.pdbx_seq_one_letter_code
_entity_poly.pdbx_strand_id
1 'polypeptide(L)'
;MASRGIIFSRFYLITLGLAVFNLFFASWSFWNYEAELETPLLNSIEMTTPSGTRNTRTEAKERFIDMARSFKMKVVLLGALFIFAYQGAEVSISGWVISFLINARNGDPASVGYVTSGFWGGITLGRFLLSQPAHLIGEKRFVYLATFGAAAFQILVWTIPNVIGNGVALAIVGLLLGPIYPCAAYIFSQNISRKDQVSGMSVISAFGSSGGAVAPFTTGLMAQALGTFVLHPVAIFLFGVMVACWIAIPGTRKRSE
;
A
#
# COMPACT_ATOMS: atom_id res chain seq x y z
N MET A 1 -26.61 0.13 6.35
CA MET A 1 -27.49 0.82 5.39
C MET A 1 -28.57 -0.12 4.84
N ALA A 2 -28.22 -1.29 4.35
CA ALA A 2 -29.20 -2.26 3.85
C ALA A 2 -30.25 -2.68 4.91
N SER A 3 -29.86 -2.84 6.17
CA SER A 3 -30.75 -3.14 7.29
C SER A 3 -31.77 -2.04 7.64
N ARG A 4 -31.62 -0.83 7.09
CA ARG A 4 -32.53 0.32 7.29
C ARG A 4 -33.38 0.62 6.07
N GLY A 5 -33.53 -0.31 5.10
CA GLY A 5 -34.35 -0.13 3.91
C GLY A 5 -33.88 0.94 2.93
N ILE A 6 -32.64 1.46 3.11
CA ILE A 6 -32.05 2.42 2.16
C ILE A 6 -31.58 1.65 0.94
N ILE A 7 -32.10 2.01 -0.23
CA ILE A 7 -31.73 1.40 -1.50
C ILE A 7 -30.20 1.53 -1.68
N PHE A 8 -29.53 0.40 -1.90
CA PHE A 8 -28.06 0.31 -2.02
C PHE A 8 -27.48 1.29 -3.06
N SER A 9 -28.22 1.57 -4.13
CA SER A 9 -27.82 2.55 -5.15
C SER A 9 -27.62 3.98 -4.63
N ARG A 10 -28.31 4.39 -3.55
CA ARG A 10 -28.11 5.73 -2.96
C ARG A 10 -26.72 5.93 -2.34
N PHE A 11 -26.06 4.85 -1.96
CA PHE A 11 -24.67 4.93 -1.50
C PHE A 11 -23.74 5.44 -2.61
N TYR A 12 -23.96 5.00 -3.84
CA TYR A 12 -23.16 5.44 -4.98
C TYR A 12 -23.38 6.91 -5.35
N LEU A 13 -24.49 7.52 -4.99
CA LEU A 13 -24.72 8.96 -5.17
C LEU A 13 -23.80 9.80 -4.29
N ILE A 14 -23.47 9.32 -3.08
CA ILE A 14 -22.50 9.99 -2.19
C ILE A 14 -21.10 9.91 -2.79
N THR A 15 -20.69 8.73 -3.24
CA THR A 15 -19.38 8.55 -3.88
C THR A 15 -19.27 9.33 -5.19
N LEU A 16 -20.34 9.40 -5.98
CA LEU A 16 -20.41 10.24 -7.18
C LEU A 16 -20.26 11.72 -6.82
N GLY A 17 -20.99 12.20 -5.81
CA GLY A 17 -20.87 13.57 -5.33
C GLY A 17 -19.44 13.93 -4.90
N LEU A 18 -18.77 13.05 -4.16
CA LEU A 18 -17.37 13.22 -3.78
C LEU A 18 -16.42 13.20 -4.99
N ALA A 19 -16.67 12.34 -5.97
CA ALA A 19 -15.86 12.28 -7.19
C ALA A 19 -16.02 13.55 -8.02
N VAL A 20 -17.24 14.05 -8.18
CA VAL A 20 -17.52 15.33 -8.88
C VAL A 20 -16.89 16.50 -8.13
N PHE A 21 -17.01 16.56 -6.80
CA PHE A 21 -16.35 17.57 -5.99
C PHE A 21 -14.83 17.55 -6.17
N ASN A 22 -14.23 16.37 -6.12
CA ASN A 22 -12.79 16.19 -6.35
C ASN A 22 -12.38 16.65 -7.75
N LEU A 23 -13.16 16.30 -8.78
CA LEU A 23 -12.90 16.72 -10.16
C LEU A 23 -12.90 18.25 -10.29
N PHE A 24 -13.91 18.94 -9.72
CA PHE A 24 -13.98 20.40 -9.75
C PHE A 24 -12.83 21.02 -8.97
N PHE A 25 -12.53 20.52 -7.79
CA PHE A 25 -11.45 21.05 -6.95
C PHE A 25 -10.08 20.86 -7.60
N ALA A 26 -9.82 19.66 -8.15
CA ALA A 26 -8.59 19.38 -8.88
C ALA A 26 -8.47 20.27 -10.13
N SER A 27 -9.53 20.36 -10.94
CA SER A 27 -9.53 21.21 -12.13
C SER A 27 -9.28 22.69 -11.79
N TRP A 28 -9.88 23.18 -10.71
CA TRP A 28 -9.65 24.55 -10.25
C TRP A 28 -8.23 24.75 -9.71
N SER A 29 -7.72 23.81 -8.92
CA SER A 29 -6.37 23.90 -8.34
C SER A 29 -5.27 23.86 -9.40
N PHE A 30 -5.47 23.11 -10.48
CA PHE A 30 -4.48 22.97 -11.56
C PHE A 30 -4.77 23.85 -12.79
N TRP A 31 -5.76 24.73 -12.74
CA TRP A 31 -6.19 25.53 -13.89
C TRP A 31 -5.09 26.41 -14.48
N ASN A 32 -4.20 26.95 -13.66
CA ASN A 32 -3.08 27.81 -14.08
C ASN A 32 -1.71 27.17 -13.80
N TYR A 33 -1.66 25.87 -13.54
CA TYR A 33 -0.41 25.19 -13.15
C TYR A 33 0.69 25.30 -14.20
N GLU A 34 0.34 25.29 -15.49
CA GLU A 34 1.30 25.44 -16.59
C GLU A 34 1.87 26.87 -16.66
N ALA A 35 1.09 27.88 -16.30
CA ALA A 35 1.56 29.25 -16.28
C ALA A 35 2.56 29.54 -15.14
N GLU A 36 2.48 28.80 -14.03
CA GLU A 36 3.44 28.91 -12.91
C GLU A 36 4.76 28.16 -13.19
N LEU A 37 4.78 27.25 -14.17
CA LEU A 37 5.96 26.48 -14.58
C LEU A 37 6.87 27.22 -15.57
N GLU A 38 6.58 28.46 -15.95
CA GLU A 38 7.50 29.34 -16.69
C GLU A 38 8.69 29.80 -15.81
N THR A 39 9.25 28.92 -15.03
CA THR A 39 10.44 29.15 -14.23
C THR A 39 11.63 28.34 -14.78
N PRO A 40 12.87 28.66 -14.39
CA PRO A 40 14.13 28.20 -15.04
C PRO A 40 14.31 26.69 -15.18
N LEU A 41 13.40 25.88 -14.62
CA LEU A 41 13.39 24.41 -14.79
C LEU A 41 12.97 23.96 -16.19
N LEU A 42 12.01 24.65 -16.83
CA LEU A 42 11.62 24.30 -18.21
C LEU A 42 12.73 24.66 -19.21
N ASN A 43 13.39 25.82 -19.03
CA ASN A 43 14.54 26.19 -19.86
C ASN A 43 15.73 25.23 -19.68
N SER A 44 15.92 24.65 -18.49
CA SER A 44 16.96 23.63 -18.27
C SER A 44 16.59 22.25 -18.83
N ILE A 45 15.30 21.94 -18.91
CA ILE A 45 14.79 20.70 -19.55
C ILE A 45 14.82 20.87 -21.08
N GLU A 46 14.45 22.03 -21.62
CA GLU A 46 14.53 22.30 -23.06
C GLU A 46 15.98 22.36 -23.58
N MET A 47 16.93 22.89 -22.82
CA MET A 47 18.36 22.86 -23.20
C MET A 47 18.99 21.47 -23.16
N THR A 48 18.37 20.49 -22.49
CA THR A 48 18.87 19.11 -22.41
C THR A 48 18.15 18.17 -23.39
N THR A 49 17.09 18.64 -24.05
CA THR A 49 16.36 17.84 -25.05
C THR A 49 16.88 18.22 -26.44
N PRO A 50 17.58 17.35 -27.17
CA PRO A 50 17.91 17.63 -28.57
C PRO A 50 16.60 17.80 -29.34
N SER A 51 16.43 18.96 -29.95
CA SER A 51 15.33 19.31 -30.84
C SER A 51 15.32 18.35 -32.05
N GLY A 52 14.61 17.28 -31.93
CA GLY A 52 14.35 16.30 -32.96
C GLY A 52 13.07 15.57 -32.65
N THR A 53 12.16 15.49 -33.59
CA THR A 53 10.89 14.73 -33.54
C THR A 53 11.19 13.28 -33.15
N ARG A 54 11.33 13.02 -31.87
CA ARG A 54 11.61 11.68 -31.34
C ARG A 54 10.31 10.89 -31.42
N ASN A 55 10.30 9.85 -32.24
CA ASN A 55 9.15 8.95 -32.39
C ASN A 55 8.70 8.44 -31.03
N THR A 56 7.46 8.69 -30.68
CA THR A 56 6.79 8.25 -29.41
C THR A 56 7.01 6.75 -29.14
N ARG A 57 7.20 5.97 -30.20
CA ARG A 57 7.47 4.53 -30.15
C ARG A 57 8.90 4.21 -29.67
N THR A 58 9.85 5.09 -29.95
CA THR A 58 11.26 4.94 -29.53
C THR A 58 11.41 5.30 -28.07
N GLU A 59 10.71 6.35 -27.60
CA GLU A 59 10.69 6.72 -26.19
C GLU A 59 10.02 5.67 -25.29
N ALA A 60 8.91 5.09 -25.76
CA ALA A 60 8.25 4.01 -25.04
C ALA A 60 9.19 2.78 -24.89
N LYS A 61 9.95 2.46 -25.96
CA LYS A 61 10.91 1.36 -25.95
C LYS A 61 12.10 1.65 -25.01
N GLU A 62 12.63 2.87 -25.01
CA GLU A 62 13.71 3.28 -24.09
C GLU A 62 13.23 3.22 -22.63
N ARG A 63 12.05 3.75 -22.34
CA ARG A 63 11.44 3.67 -20.98
C ARG A 63 11.24 2.22 -20.54
N PHE A 64 10.83 1.34 -21.45
CA PHE A 64 10.66 -0.09 -21.14
C PHE A 64 12.00 -0.77 -20.84
N ILE A 65 13.04 -0.42 -21.60
CA ILE A 65 14.42 -0.91 -21.37
C ILE A 65 14.95 -0.42 -20.01
N ASP A 66 14.71 0.85 -19.65
CA ASP A 66 15.13 1.43 -18.37
C ASP A 66 14.37 0.78 -17.20
N MET A 67 13.08 0.50 -17.36
CA MET A 67 12.32 -0.28 -16.38
C MET A 67 12.87 -1.70 -16.22
N ALA A 68 13.15 -2.40 -17.32
CA ALA A 68 13.75 -3.74 -17.30
C ALA A 68 15.16 -3.74 -16.67
N ARG A 69 15.93 -2.68 -16.88
CA ARG A 69 17.24 -2.48 -16.24
C ARG A 69 17.09 -2.26 -14.74
N SER A 70 16.07 -1.51 -14.33
CA SER A 70 15.79 -1.23 -12.92
C SER A 70 15.46 -2.50 -12.12
N PHE A 71 14.87 -3.53 -12.74
CA PHE A 71 14.65 -4.84 -12.11
C PHE A 71 15.95 -5.55 -11.69
N LYS A 72 17.09 -5.24 -12.30
CA LYS A 72 18.38 -5.81 -11.92
C LYS A 72 18.96 -5.20 -10.64
N MET A 73 18.41 -4.08 -10.20
CA MET A 73 18.85 -3.43 -8.96
C MET A 73 18.27 -4.16 -7.75
N LYS A 74 19.13 -4.65 -6.85
CA LYS A 74 18.71 -5.40 -5.65
C LYS A 74 17.69 -4.64 -4.81
N VAL A 75 17.85 -3.33 -4.66
CA VAL A 75 16.92 -2.49 -3.88
C VAL A 75 15.55 -2.43 -4.53
N VAL A 76 15.48 -2.34 -5.87
CA VAL A 76 14.21 -2.32 -6.61
C VAL A 76 13.50 -3.66 -6.50
N LEU A 77 14.21 -4.77 -6.68
CA LEU A 77 13.63 -6.11 -6.57
C LEU A 77 13.12 -6.39 -5.15
N LEU A 78 13.94 -6.10 -4.12
CA LEU A 78 13.54 -6.29 -2.72
C LEU A 78 12.41 -5.35 -2.33
N GLY A 79 12.42 -4.10 -2.80
CA GLY A 79 11.34 -3.14 -2.59
C GLY A 79 10.03 -3.57 -3.25
N ALA A 80 10.10 -4.08 -4.49
CA ALA A 80 8.94 -4.60 -5.20
C ALA A 80 8.32 -5.81 -4.46
N LEU A 81 9.16 -6.74 -3.99
CA LEU A 81 8.70 -7.90 -3.23
C LEU A 81 8.15 -7.50 -1.85
N PHE A 82 8.77 -6.51 -1.18
CA PHE A 82 8.29 -5.96 0.08
C PHE A 82 6.89 -5.35 -0.08
N ILE A 83 6.69 -4.48 -1.08
CA ILE A 83 5.40 -3.83 -1.34
C ILE A 83 4.36 -4.86 -1.81
N PHE A 84 4.76 -5.87 -2.61
CA PHE A 84 3.89 -6.98 -2.96
C PHE A 84 3.36 -7.70 -1.73
N ALA A 85 4.22 -8.04 -0.78
CA ALA A 85 3.83 -8.70 0.46
C ALA A 85 2.97 -7.79 1.35
N TYR A 86 3.32 -6.50 1.44
CA TYR A 86 2.55 -5.51 2.18
C TYR A 86 1.13 -5.35 1.64
N GLN A 87 0.99 -5.04 0.35
CA GLN A 87 -0.30 -4.88 -0.32
C GLN A 87 -1.09 -6.18 -0.29
N GLY A 88 -0.39 -7.31 -0.47
CA GLY A 88 -1.00 -8.63 -0.40
C GLY A 88 -1.62 -8.91 0.97
N ALA A 89 -0.91 -8.60 2.06
CA ALA A 89 -1.43 -8.77 3.42
C ALA A 89 -2.60 -7.80 3.69
N GLU A 90 -2.44 -6.52 3.36
CA GLU A 90 -3.44 -5.47 3.57
C GLU A 90 -4.77 -5.83 2.90
N VAL A 91 -4.73 -6.18 1.60
CA VAL A 91 -5.94 -6.47 0.82
C VAL A 91 -6.52 -7.85 1.17
N SER A 92 -5.69 -8.85 1.49
CA SER A 92 -6.20 -10.15 1.94
C SER A 92 -6.93 -10.05 3.27
N ILE A 93 -6.36 -9.33 4.25
CA ILE A 93 -7.01 -9.12 5.55
C ILE A 93 -8.34 -8.39 5.36
N SER A 94 -8.35 -7.24 4.68
CA SER A 94 -9.56 -6.45 4.51
C SER A 94 -10.65 -7.16 3.70
N GLY A 95 -10.26 -7.97 2.72
CA GLY A 95 -11.20 -8.69 1.85
C GLY A 95 -11.79 -9.95 2.47
N TRP A 96 -11.02 -10.69 3.27
CA TRP A 96 -11.43 -12.02 3.75
C TRP A 96 -11.83 -12.06 5.22
N VAL A 97 -11.55 -11.02 6.01
CA VAL A 97 -11.84 -11.00 7.45
C VAL A 97 -13.32 -11.14 7.78
N ILE A 98 -14.21 -10.55 6.98
CA ILE A 98 -15.68 -10.68 7.18
C ILE A 98 -16.08 -12.15 7.03
N SER A 99 -15.63 -12.81 5.96
CA SER A 99 -15.91 -14.22 5.72
C SER A 99 -15.35 -15.11 6.83
N PHE A 100 -14.13 -14.78 7.34
CA PHE A 100 -13.55 -15.47 8.49
C PHE A 100 -14.42 -15.31 9.74
N LEU A 101 -14.85 -14.11 10.08
CA LEU A 101 -15.65 -13.85 11.28
C LEU A 101 -17.02 -14.52 11.21
N ILE A 102 -17.67 -14.53 10.04
CA ILE A 102 -18.97 -15.21 9.87
C ILE A 102 -18.78 -16.73 9.98
N ASN A 103 -17.87 -17.31 9.20
CA ASN A 103 -17.78 -18.76 9.05
C ASN A 103 -17.04 -19.45 10.23
N ALA A 104 -16.05 -18.79 10.81
CA ALA A 104 -15.18 -19.39 11.83
C ALA A 104 -15.48 -18.88 13.27
N ARG A 105 -16.19 -17.76 13.42
CA ARG A 105 -16.48 -17.14 14.71
C ARG A 105 -17.96 -16.94 14.96
N ASN A 106 -18.84 -17.38 14.06
CA ASN A 106 -20.31 -17.18 14.13
C ASN A 106 -20.69 -15.70 14.33
N GLY A 107 -19.92 -14.80 13.71
CA GLY A 107 -20.16 -13.36 13.77
C GLY A 107 -21.47 -13.00 13.06
N ASP A 108 -22.23 -12.07 13.63
CA ASP A 108 -23.47 -11.58 13.01
C ASP A 108 -23.17 -10.81 11.73
N PRO A 109 -23.69 -11.26 10.54
CA PRO A 109 -23.47 -10.59 9.27
C PRO A 109 -23.87 -9.11 9.23
N ALA A 110 -24.80 -8.68 10.11
CA ALA A 110 -25.24 -7.29 10.17
C ALA A 110 -24.18 -6.36 10.83
N SER A 111 -23.32 -6.91 11.67
CA SER A 111 -22.35 -6.13 12.46
C SER A 111 -20.89 -6.34 12.06
N VAL A 112 -20.49 -7.50 11.53
CA VAL A 112 -19.09 -7.78 11.20
C VAL A 112 -18.51 -6.86 10.11
N GLY A 113 -19.33 -6.22 9.30
CA GLY A 113 -18.90 -5.25 8.30
C GLY A 113 -18.15 -4.05 8.89
N TYR A 114 -18.43 -3.68 10.15
CA TYR A 114 -17.72 -2.62 10.85
C TYR A 114 -16.25 -2.95 11.13
N VAL A 115 -15.88 -4.23 11.17
CA VAL A 115 -14.50 -4.66 11.40
C VAL A 115 -13.58 -4.20 10.26
N THR A 116 -14.00 -4.36 9.02
CA THR A 116 -13.24 -3.87 7.86
C THR A 116 -13.15 -2.34 7.87
N SER A 117 -14.23 -1.65 8.25
CA SER A 117 -14.19 -0.19 8.42
C SER A 117 -13.21 0.23 9.51
N GLY A 118 -13.15 -0.51 10.63
CA GLY A 118 -12.18 -0.31 11.70
C GLY A 118 -10.74 -0.52 11.23
N PHE A 119 -10.49 -1.54 10.42
CA PHE A 119 -9.17 -1.80 9.82
C PHE A 119 -8.70 -0.64 8.92
N TRP A 120 -9.55 -0.19 7.98
CA TRP A 120 -9.23 0.95 7.11
C TRP A 120 -9.12 2.27 7.86
N GLY A 121 -9.99 2.46 8.89
CA GLY A 121 -9.88 3.59 9.82
C GLY A 121 -8.55 3.58 10.57
N GLY A 122 -8.11 2.40 11.02
CA GLY A 122 -6.80 2.19 11.62
C GLY A 122 -5.67 2.59 10.68
N ILE A 123 -5.68 2.13 9.42
CA ILE A 123 -4.68 2.51 8.40
C ILE A 123 -4.62 4.04 8.23
N THR A 124 -5.77 4.69 8.13
CA THR A 124 -5.86 6.14 7.96
C THR A 124 -5.27 6.86 9.17
N LEU A 125 -5.68 6.48 10.38
CA LEU A 125 -5.15 7.05 11.61
C LEU A 125 -3.66 6.77 11.78
N GLY A 126 -3.19 5.57 11.44
CA GLY A 126 -1.80 5.19 11.48
C GLY A 126 -0.92 6.07 10.58
N ARG A 127 -1.36 6.33 9.37
CA ARG A 127 -0.67 7.25 8.44
C ARG A 127 -0.58 8.66 9.01
N PHE A 128 -1.61 9.12 9.68
CA PHE A 128 -1.66 10.46 10.24
C PHE A 128 -0.86 10.59 11.55
N LEU A 129 -1.09 9.67 12.50
CA LEU A 129 -0.53 9.78 13.85
C LEU A 129 0.89 9.22 13.98
N LEU A 130 1.22 8.15 13.23
CA LEU A 130 2.48 7.43 13.40
C LEU A 130 3.57 7.83 12.42
N SER A 131 3.28 8.69 11.42
CA SER A 131 4.30 9.16 10.48
C SER A 131 5.38 10.01 11.16
N GLN A 132 5.01 10.90 12.08
CA GLN A 132 5.98 11.68 12.84
C GLN A 132 6.83 10.83 13.79
N PRO A 133 6.28 9.96 14.66
CA PRO A 133 7.05 9.01 15.44
C PRO A 133 7.98 8.13 14.61
N ALA A 134 7.55 7.73 13.40
CA ALA A 134 8.38 6.93 12.51
C ALA A 134 9.67 7.65 12.09
N HIS A 135 9.60 8.95 11.81
CA HIS A 135 10.78 9.77 11.52
C HIS A 135 11.69 9.93 12.73
N LEU A 136 11.13 10.10 13.94
CA LEU A 136 11.91 10.27 15.19
C LEU A 136 12.66 8.99 15.58
N ILE A 137 12.04 7.84 15.45
CA ILE A 137 12.63 6.52 15.77
C ILE A 137 13.61 6.08 14.66
N GLY A 138 13.39 6.58 13.46
CA GLY A 138 14.03 6.17 12.21
C GLY A 138 13.21 5.11 11.48
N GLU A 139 12.88 5.38 10.23
CA GLU A 139 11.93 4.62 9.40
C GLU A 139 12.27 3.13 9.35
N LYS A 140 13.55 2.80 9.28
CA LYS A 140 13.98 1.40 9.19
C LYS A 140 13.63 0.60 10.46
N ARG A 141 13.86 1.19 11.64
CA ARG A 141 13.52 0.55 12.94
C ARG A 141 12.03 0.52 13.15
N PHE A 142 11.36 1.61 12.79
CA PHE A 142 9.92 1.74 12.93
C PHE A 142 9.16 0.66 12.14
N VAL A 143 9.54 0.40 10.87
CA VAL A 143 8.91 -0.64 10.04
C VAL A 143 9.04 -2.02 10.67
N TYR A 144 10.17 -2.36 11.29
CA TYR A 144 10.27 -3.62 12.05
C TYR A 144 9.27 -3.68 13.19
N LEU A 145 9.23 -2.65 14.04
CA LEU A 145 8.33 -2.59 15.19
C LEU A 145 6.87 -2.69 14.75
N ALA A 146 6.49 -1.96 13.72
CA ALA A 146 5.14 -1.95 13.18
C ALA A 146 4.76 -3.31 12.58
N THR A 147 5.66 -3.95 11.81
CA THR A 147 5.39 -5.26 11.21
C THR A 147 5.29 -6.37 12.26
N PHE A 148 6.19 -6.39 13.25
CA PHE A 148 6.11 -7.36 14.36
C PHE A 148 4.87 -7.14 15.23
N GLY A 149 4.52 -5.87 15.50
CA GLY A 149 3.29 -5.53 16.21
C GLY A 149 2.05 -6.00 15.44
N ALA A 150 1.98 -5.73 14.12
CA ALA A 150 0.90 -6.19 13.28
C ALA A 150 0.79 -7.73 13.26
N ALA A 151 1.92 -8.43 13.18
CA ALA A 151 1.95 -9.89 13.24
C ALA A 151 1.45 -10.42 14.60
N ALA A 152 1.84 -9.80 15.72
CA ALA A 152 1.37 -10.18 17.05
C ALA A 152 -0.16 -10.03 17.19
N PHE A 153 -0.71 -8.87 16.77
CA PHE A 153 -2.17 -8.67 16.79
C PHE A 153 -2.90 -9.60 15.81
N GLN A 154 -2.30 -9.91 14.66
CA GLN A 154 -2.87 -10.88 13.72
C GLN A 154 -2.93 -12.31 14.32
N ILE A 155 -1.92 -12.70 15.10
CA ILE A 155 -1.92 -13.96 15.85
C ILE A 155 -3.01 -13.94 16.95
N LEU A 156 -3.22 -12.82 17.63
CA LEU A 156 -4.32 -12.69 18.60
C LEU A 156 -5.69 -12.87 17.93
N VAL A 157 -5.90 -12.29 16.74
CA VAL A 157 -7.13 -12.51 15.97
C VAL A 157 -7.31 -13.99 15.61
N TRP A 158 -6.22 -14.65 15.28
CA TRP A 158 -6.25 -16.08 14.91
C TRP A 158 -6.59 -16.98 16.11
N THR A 159 -6.02 -16.71 17.28
CA THR A 159 -6.08 -17.61 18.45
C THR A 159 -7.28 -17.33 19.34
N ILE A 160 -7.70 -16.07 19.49
CA ILE A 160 -8.76 -15.68 20.43
C ILE A 160 -10.12 -15.66 19.75
N PRO A 161 -11.09 -16.51 20.15
CA PRO A 161 -12.41 -16.59 19.54
C PRO A 161 -13.37 -15.52 20.08
N ASN A 162 -13.05 -14.23 19.89
CA ASN A 162 -13.89 -13.11 20.31
C ASN A 162 -14.06 -12.12 19.18
N VAL A 163 -15.28 -11.97 18.65
CA VAL A 163 -15.57 -11.11 17.49
C VAL A 163 -15.24 -9.64 17.74
N ILE A 164 -15.60 -9.14 18.94
CA ILE A 164 -15.32 -7.74 19.33
C ILE A 164 -13.81 -7.51 19.50
N GLY A 165 -13.16 -8.43 20.21
CA GLY A 165 -11.71 -8.40 20.37
C GLY A 165 -10.96 -8.48 19.06
N ASN A 166 -11.45 -9.31 18.13
CA ASN A 166 -10.90 -9.42 16.78
C ASN A 166 -11.06 -8.12 16.00
N GLY A 167 -12.20 -7.43 16.14
CA GLY A 167 -12.42 -6.13 15.52
C GLY A 167 -11.44 -5.06 15.99
N VAL A 168 -11.22 -4.99 17.32
CA VAL A 168 -10.25 -4.06 17.92
C VAL A 168 -8.82 -4.41 17.50
N ALA A 169 -8.44 -5.69 17.58
CA ALA A 169 -7.12 -6.14 17.17
C ALA A 169 -6.83 -5.83 15.69
N LEU A 170 -7.81 -6.02 14.81
CA LEU A 170 -7.67 -5.69 13.38
C LEU A 170 -7.57 -4.19 13.12
N ALA A 171 -8.27 -3.35 13.89
CA ALA A 171 -8.10 -1.90 13.82
C ALA A 171 -6.66 -1.49 14.22
N ILE A 172 -6.07 -2.17 15.21
CA ILE A 172 -4.67 -1.95 15.60
C ILE A 172 -3.71 -2.48 14.53
N VAL A 173 -3.99 -3.64 13.90
CA VAL A 173 -3.21 -4.12 12.75
C VAL A 173 -3.22 -3.07 11.66
N GLY A 174 -4.38 -2.50 11.31
CA GLY A 174 -4.48 -1.42 10.35
C GLY A 174 -3.66 -0.20 10.74
N LEU A 175 -3.75 0.24 12.00
CA LEU A 175 -3.00 1.38 12.53
C LEU A 175 -1.48 1.19 12.37
N LEU A 176 -0.97 -0.01 12.65
CA LEU A 176 0.45 -0.33 12.51
C LEU A 176 0.89 -0.46 11.04
N LEU A 177 0.03 -0.98 10.17
CA LEU A 177 0.31 -1.10 8.74
C LEU A 177 0.31 0.27 8.03
N GLY A 178 -0.50 1.23 8.51
CA GLY A 178 -0.67 2.52 7.85
C GLY A 178 0.61 3.24 7.44
N PRO A 179 1.57 3.48 8.34
CA PRO A 179 2.80 4.21 8.06
C PRO A 179 3.88 3.38 7.31
N ILE A 180 3.72 2.06 7.19
CA ILE A 180 4.75 1.18 6.60
C ILE A 180 5.04 1.58 5.14
N TYR A 181 4.01 1.81 4.32
CA TYR A 181 4.20 2.14 2.91
C TYR A 181 4.97 3.46 2.72
N PRO A 182 4.59 4.60 3.32
CA PRO A 182 5.35 5.84 3.17
C PRO A 182 6.79 5.74 3.72
N CYS A 183 7.01 5.07 4.86
CA CYS A 183 8.35 4.83 5.39
C CYS A 183 9.21 3.99 4.43
N ALA A 184 8.63 2.94 3.86
CA ALA A 184 9.33 2.09 2.90
C ALA A 184 9.66 2.84 1.61
N ALA A 185 8.73 3.59 1.06
CA ALA A 185 8.94 4.43 -0.12
C ALA A 185 10.06 5.44 0.09
N TYR A 186 10.13 6.07 1.28
CA TYR A 186 11.22 6.96 1.65
C TYR A 186 12.57 6.24 1.62
N ILE A 187 12.70 5.08 2.28
CA ILE A 187 13.94 4.29 2.29
C ILE A 187 14.35 3.86 0.87
N PHE A 188 13.40 3.42 0.04
CA PHE A 188 13.70 3.03 -1.34
C PHE A 188 14.21 4.22 -2.14
N SER A 189 13.56 5.39 -2.04
CA SER A 189 13.96 6.60 -2.74
C SER A 189 15.38 7.07 -2.37
N GLN A 190 15.80 6.87 -1.12
CA GLN A 190 17.14 7.22 -0.66
C GLN A 190 18.23 6.24 -1.15
N ASN A 191 17.86 4.99 -1.45
CA ASN A 191 18.80 3.96 -1.87
C ASN A 191 18.87 3.77 -3.40
N ILE A 192 17.99 4.44 -4.15
CA ILE A 192 18.00 4.44 -5.63
C ILE A 192 18.68 5.74 -6.12
N SER A 193 19.50 5.64 -7.18
CA SER A 193 20.16 6.80 -7.76
C SER A 193 19.13 7.79 -8.32
N ARG A 194 19.42 9.11 -8.32
CA ARG A 194 18.49 10.11 -8.87
C ARG A 194 18.06 9.82 -10.30
N LYS A 195 19.00 9.30 -11.12
CA LYS A 195 18.74 8.94 -12.52
C LYS A 195 17.73 7.82 -12.65
N ASP A 196 17.79 6.81 -11.77
CA ASP A 196 16.96 5.60 -11.84
C ASP A 196 15.74 5.68 -10.91
N GLN A 197 15.59 6.77 -10.14
CA GLN A 197 14.59 6.88 -9.08
C GLN A 197 13.16 6.77 -9.62
N VAL A 198 12.84 7.48 -10.69
CA VAL A 198 11.49 7.45 -11.30
C VAL A 198 11.19 6.05 -11.82
N SER A 199 12.10 5.47 -12.60
CA SER A 199 11.95 4.13 -13.16
C SER A 199 11.89 3.05 -12.07
N GLY A 200 12.80 3.10 -11.09
CA GLY A 200 12.84 2.14 -9.99
C GLY A 200 11.60 2.19 -9.11
N MET A 201 11.14 3.40 -8.73
CA MET A 201 9.92 3.56 -7.94
C MET A 201 8.67 3.13 -8.70
N SER A 202 8.60 3.36 -10.02
CA SER A 202 7.51 2.88 -10.87
C SER A 202 7.44 1.35 -10.89
N VAL A 203 8.59 0.68 -10.99
CA VAL A 203 8.68 -0.78 -10.93
C VAL A 203 8.22 -1.31 -9.56
N ILE A 204 8.70 -0.71 -8.47
CA ILE A 204 8.30 -1.08 -7.10
C ILE A 204 6.79 -0.94 -6.93
N SER A 205 6.22 0.17 -7.39
CA SER A 205 4.78 0.44 -7.26
C SER A 205 3.95 -0.50 -8.12
N ALA A 206 4.30 -0.68 -9.39
CA ALA A 206 3.54 -1.53 -10.31
C ALA A 206 3.56 -3.01 -9.89
N PHE A 207 4.76 -3.55 -9.61
CA PHE A 207 4.88 -4.92 -9.14
C PHE A 207 4.28 -5.10 -7.75
N GLY A 208 4.51 -4.16 -6.85
CA GLY A 208 3.95 -4.19 -5.50
C GLY A 208 2.42 -4.21 -5.52
N SER A 209 1.79 -3.37 -6.34
CA SER A 209 0.33 -3.32 -6.44
C SER A 209 -0.28 -4.64 -6.93
N SER A 210 0.46 -5.45 -7.70
CA SER A 210 -0.01 -6.78 -8.10
C SER A 210 -0.23 -7.72 -6.91
N GLY A 211 0.47 -7.49 -5.78
CA GLY A 211 0.26 -8.24 -4.54
C GLY A 211 -1.17 -8.11 -4.00
N GLY A 212 -1.76 -6.91 -4.14
CA GLY A 212 -3.16 -6.66 -3.77
C GLY A 212 -4.19 -7.41 -4.62
N ALA A 213 -3.80 -7.97 -5.77
CA ALA A 213 -4.65 -8.85 -6.57
C ALA A 213 -4.32 -10.33 -6.33
N VAL A 214 -3.04 -10.69 -6.37
CA VAL A 214 -2.58 -12.09 -6.30
C VAL A 214 -2.82 -12.70 -4.92
N ALA A 215 -2.48 -12.00 -3.85
CA ALA A 215 -2.58 -12.57 -2.51
C ALA A 215 -4.03 -12.82 -2.05
N PRO A 216 -5.00 -11.89 -2.19
CA PRO A 216 -6.38 -12.20 -1.84
C PRO A 216 -7.01 -13.25 -2.75
N PHE A 217 -6.62 -13.33 -4.03
CA PHE A 217 -7.05 -14.38 -4.93
C PHE A 217 -6.56 -15.76 -4.46
N THR A 218 -5.28 -15.90 -4.19
CA THR A 218 -4.70 -17.15 -3.67
C THR A 218 -5.27 -17.51 -2.29
N THR A 219 -5.45 -16.51 -1.40
CA THR A 219 -6.15 -16.71 -0.12
C THR A 219 -7.55 -17.27 -0.33
N GLY A 220 -8.28 -16.77 -1.34
CA GLY A 220 -9.63 -17.24 -1.68
C GLY A 220 -9.63 -18.68 -2.17
N LEU A 221 -8.71 -19.06 -3.05
CA LEU A 221 -8.58 -20.45 -3.51
C LEU A 221 -8.28 -21.41 -2.35
N MET A 222 -7.36 -21.00 -1.47
CA MET A 222 -7.03 -21.79 -0.28
C MET A 222 -8.20 -21.86 0.70
N ALA A 223 -8.94 -20.77 0.88
CA ALA A 223 -10.09 -20.72 1.76
C ALA A 223 -11.25 -21.61 1.29
N GLN A 224 -11.42 -21.82 -0.01
CA GLN A 224 -12.39 -22.77 -0.56
C GLN A 224 -12.02 -24.22 -0.23
N ALA A 225 -10.72 -24.56 -0.22
CA ALA A 225 -10.25 -25.91 0.02
C ALA A 225 -10.08 -26.24 1.52
N LEU A 226 -9.59 -25.29 2.30
CA LEU A 226 -9.14 -25.49 3.69
C LEU A 226 -9.97 -24.71 4.73
N GLY A 227 -10.87 -23.83 4.26
CA GLY A 227 -11.64 -22.94 5.14
C GLY A 227 -10.99 -21.58 5.36
N THR A 228 -11.77 -20.63 5.88
CA THR A 228 -11.38 -19.22 6.02
C THR A 228 -10.25 -18.95 7.03
N PHE A 229 -9.88 -19.93 7.84
CA PHE A 229 -8.72 -19.86 8.75
C PHE A 229 -7.39 -19.58 8.04
N VAL A 230 -7.28 -19.95 6.77
CA VAL A 230 -6.09 -19.75 5.94
C VAL A 230 -5.67 -18.28 5.84
N LEU A 231 -6.59 -17.36 6.04
CA LEU A 231 -6.29 -15.91 6.05
C LEU A 231 -5.11 -15.55 6.97
N HIS A 232 -5.10 -16.11 8.19
CA HIS A 232 -4.09 -15.73 9.19
C HIS A 232 -2.69 -16.26 8.87
N PRO A 233 -2.50 -17.57 8.57
CA PRO A 233 -1.20 -18.07 8.14
C PRO A 233 -0.67 -17.34 6.89
N VAL A 234 -1.53 -17.04 5.91
CA VAL A 234 -1.13 -16.28 4.71
C VAL A 234 -0.67 -14.88 5.07
N ALA A 235 -1.42 -14.16 5.91
CA ALA A 235 -1.03 -12.81 6.34
C ALA A 235 0.29 -12.83 7.13
N ILE A 236 0.47 -13.78 8.06
CA ILE A 236 1.71 -13.93 8.84
C ILE A 236 2.89 -14.29 7.93
N PHE A 237 2.68 -15.17 6.95
CA PHE A 237 3.71 -15.48 5.95
C PHE A 237 4.13 -14.23 5.17
N LEU A 238 3.17 -13.41 4.72
CA LEU A 238 3.46 -12.16 4.02
C LEU A 238 4.21 -11.17 4.91
N PHE A 239 3.86 -11.05 6.19
CA PHE A 239 4.64 -10.25 7.14
C PHE A 239 6.07 -10.80 7.31
N GLY A 240 6.24 -12.11 7.32
CA GLY A 240 7.56 -12.75 7.30
C GLY A 240 8.38 -12.38 6.06
N VAL A 241 7.76 -12.40 4.87
CA VAL A 241 8.40 -11.96 3.61
C VAL A 241 8.79 -10.48 3.69
N MET A 242 7.91 -9.62 4.24
CA MET A 242 8.23 -8.21 4.45
C MET A 242 9.49 -8.04 5.31
N VAL A 243 9.54 -8.73 6.47
CA VAL A 243 10.71 -8.67 7.36
C VAL A 243 11.97 -9.16 6.68
N ALA A 244 11.91 -10.28 5.96
CA ALA A 244 13.05 -10.84 5.23
C ALA A 244 13.60 -9.86 4.17
N CYS A 245 12.72 -9.28 3.35
CA CYS A 245 13.11 -8.26 2.38
C CYS A 245 13.69 -7.02 3.08
N TRP A 246 13.09 -6.60 4.19
CA TRP A 246 13.50 -5.39 4.92
C TRP A 246 14.88 -5.53 5.57
N ILE A 247 15.26 -6.73 6.03
CA ILE A 247 16.62 -7.02 6.52
C ILE A 247 17.64 -6.81 5.41
N ALA A 248 17.34 -7.29 4.21
CA ALA A 248 18.26 -7.24 3.07
C ALA A 248 18.40 -5.84 2.43
N ILE A 249 17.45 -4.92 2.67
CA ILE A 249 17.50 -3.54 2.18
C ILE A 249 18.45 -2.73 3.07
N PRO A 250 19.45 -2.01 2.51
CA PRO A 250 20.33 -1.16 3.30
C PRO A 250 19.56 -0.03 3.99
N GLY A 251 20.01 0.37 5.18
CA GLY A 251 19.50 1.57 5.86
C GLY A 251 19.82 2.84 5.06
N THR A 252 19.29 3.97 5.51
CA THR A 252 19.61 5.28 4.92
C THR A 252 21.12 5.49 4.90
N ARG A 253 21.68 5.60 3.71
CA ARG A 253 23.07 6.01 3.54
C ARG A 253 23.13 7.48 3.93
N LYS A 254 23.82 7.84 5.02
CA LYS A 254 24.14 9.24 5.27
C LYS A 254 24.86 9.74 4.03
N ARG A 255 24.22 10.67 3.33
CA ARG A 255 24.86 11.38 2.23
C ARG A 255 25.98 12.20 2.88
N SER A 256 27.21 11.81 2.62
CA SER A 256 28.34 12.73 2.77
C SER A 256 28.14 13.82 1.73
N GLU A 257 27.77 15.01 2.16
CA GLU A 257 27.79 16.24 1.39
C GLU A 257 29.22 16.53 0.93
#